data_e76e6990a42d08d0a30bb0191016a456
#
_entry.id   e76e6990a42d08d0a30bb0191016a456
#
_cell.length_a   1.000
_cell.length_b   1.000
_cell.length_c   1.000
_cell.angle_alpha   90.00
_cell.angle_beta   90.00
_cell.angle_gamma   90.00
#
_symmetry.space_group_name_H-M   'P 1'
#
loop_
_entity.id
_entity.type
_entity.pdbx_description
1 polymer ?
#
loop_
_entity_poly.entity_id
_entity_poly.type
_entity_poly.pdbx_seq_one_letter_code
_entity_poly.pdbx_strand_id
1 'polypeptide(L)'
;GVAPLAVSEELIGELESTDFLLLATPVNNFTVPAVLKLWLDQVARVGRAFESTPDGKIGKIADRPAIIAVSSGSVFLGEDARQPDFLTPYLTAILNCLGIFDISFIAVQAVGRTPERAWADARAAIAAHPRLSGGTP
;
A
#
# COMPACT_ATOMS: atom_id res chain seq x y z
N GLY A 1 -5.72 24.41 -21.75
CA GLY A 1 -4.81 23.76 -20.77
C GLY A 1 -5.60 22.79 -19.92
N VAL A 2 -4.95 21.72 -19.49
CA VAL A 2 -5.55 20.74 -18.56
C VAL A 2 -5.83 21.46 -17.23
N ALA A 3 -7.01 21.24 -16.63
CA ALA A 3 -7.34 21.80 -15.33
C ALA A 3 -6.30 21.37 -14.29
N PRO A 4 -5.86 22.25 -13.37
CA PRO A 4 -4.77 21.96 -12.42
C PRO A 4 -4.94 20.69 -11.60
N LEU A 5 -6.18 20.22 -11.39
CA LEU A 5 -6.51 19.02 -10.61
C LEU A 5 -7.03 17.85 -11.46
N ALA A 6 -6.94 17.92 -12.79
CA ALA A 6 -7.49 16.89 -13.67
C ALA A 6 -6.86 15.49 -13.42
N VAL A 7 -5.54 15.44 -13.26
CA VAL A 7 -4.82 14.20 -12.95
C VAL A 7 -5.25 13.62 -11.60
N SER A 8 -5.38 14.47 -10.58
CA SER A 8 -5.87 14.06 -9.26
C SER A 8 -7.30 13.52 -9.32
N GLU A 9 -8.20 14.15 -10.08
CA GLU A 9 -9.58 13.64 -10.24
C GLU A 9 -9.61 12.29 -10.96
N GLU A 10 -8.80 12.12 -12.00
CA GLU A 10 -8.68 10.87 -12.74
C GLU A 10 -8.22 9.74 -11.81
N LEU A 11 -7.11 9.95 -11.08
CA LEU A 11 -6.55 8.95 -10.17
C LEU A 11 -7.48 8.60 -9.00
N ILE A 12 -8.19 9.59 -8.44
CA ILE A 12 -9.20 9.34 -7.41
C ILE A 12 -10.39 8.56 -8.00
N GLY A 13 -10.85 8.92 -9.19
CA GLY A 13 -11.93 8.23 -9.89
C GLY A 13 -11.58 6.78 -10.22
N GLU A 14 -10.35 6.50 -10.64
CA GLU A 14 -9.85 5.14 -10.82
C GLU A 14 -9.89 4.37 -9.51
N LEU A 15 -9.37 4.95 -8.41
CA LEU A 15 -9.40 4.32 -7.10
C LEU A 15 -10.83 4.05 -6.62
N GLU A 16 -11.76 4.97 -6.80
CA GLU A 16 -13.18 4.83 -6.43
C GLU A 16 -13.89 3.73 -7.24
N SER A 17 -13.48 3.52 -8.49
CA SER A 17 -14.11 2.54 -9.39
C SER A 17 -13.63 1.10 -9.19
N THR A 18 -12.61 0.88 -8.34
CA THR A 18 -12.06 -0.46 -8.11
C THR A 18 -12.67 -1.10 -6.86
N ASP A 19 -12.85 -2.42 -6.90
CA ASP A 19 -13.27 -3.22 -5.74
C ASP A 19 -12.09 -3.77 -4.93
N PHE A 20 -10.88 -3.65 -5.48
CA PHE A 20 -9.65 -4.20 -4.91
C PHE A 20 -8.45 -3.34 -5.30
N LEU A 21 -7.59 -3.03 -4.33
CA LEU A 21 -6.34 -2.29 -4.57
C LEU A 21 -5.14 -3.21 -4.47
N LEU A 22 -4.36 -3.30 -5.54
CA LEU A 22 -3.06 -3.98 -5.53
C LEU A 22 -1.96 -2.95 -5.79
N LEU A 23 -1.10 -2.74 -4.82
CA LEU A 23 0.11 -1.92 -4.95
C LEU A 23 1.34 -2.82 -4.93
N ALA A 24 2.28 -2.58 -5.84
CA ALA A 24 3.59 -3.22 -5.84
C ALA A 24 4.68 -2.15 -5.73
N THR A 25 5.54 -2.25 -4.73
CA THR A 25 6.56 -1.22 -4.46
C THR A 25 7.83 -1.81 -3.86
N PRO A 26 9.02 -1.32 -4.21
CA PRO A 26 10.22 -1.59 -3.43
C PRO A 26 10.24 -0.73 -2.16
N VAL A 27 11.03 -1.16 -1.17
CA VAL A 27 11.54 -0.26 -0.12
C VAL A 27 12.66 0.57 -0.71
N ASN A 28 12.50 1.88 -0.68
CA ASN A 28 13.51 2.84 -1.15
C ASN A 28 13.85 3.82 -0.03
N ASN A 29 15.12 3.81 0.41
CA ASN A 29 15.59 4.64 1.53
C ASN A 29 14.65 4.55 2.76
N PHE A 30 14.33 3.31 3.16
CA PHE A 30 13.48 2.94 4.32
C PHE A 30 11.97 3.21 4.16
N THR A 31 11.52 3.76 3.04
CA THR A 31 10.11 4.10 2.81
C THR A 31 9.71 3.87 1.35
N VAL A 32 8.67 4.54 0.88
CA VAL A 32 8.15 4.42 -0.48
C VAL A 32 9.00 5.19 -1.49
N PRO A 33 9.10 4.74 -2.77
CA PRO A 33 9.76 5.52 -3.82
C PRO A 33 9.01 6.82 -4.13
N ALA A 34 9.73 7.79 -4.68
CA ALA A 34 9.18 9.11 -5.00
C ALA A 34 7.95 9.06 -5.93
N VAL A 35 7.93 8.11 -6.88
CA VAL A 35 6.79 7.95 -7.79
C VAL A 35 5.52 7.49 -7.06
N LEU A 36 5.64 6.59 -6.08
CA LEU A 36 4.49 6.18 -5.28
C LEU A 36 4.05 7.31 -4.33
N LYS A 37 5.00 8.05 -3.77
CA LYS A 37 4.68 9.24 -2.96
C LYS A 37 3.91 10.27 -3.78
N LEU A 38 4.32 10.52 -5.02
CA LEU A 38 3.63 11.44 -5.93
C LEU A 38 2.18 10.99 -6.19
N TRP A 39 1.95 9.70 -6.44
CA TRP A 39 0.61 9.15 -6.60
C TRP A 39 -0.23 9.36 -5.34
N LEU A 40 0.32 9.03 -4.16
CA LEU A 40 -0.35 9.24 -2.88
C LEU A 40 -0.73 10.70 -2.65
N ASP A 41 0.14 11.64 -3.00
CA ASP A 41 -0.12 13.07 -2.87
C ASP A 41 -1.21 13.56 -3.84
N GLN A 42 -1.36 12.93 -5.00
CA GLN A 42 -2.45 13.22 -5.93
C GLN A 42 -3.79 12.68 -5.45
N VAL A 43 -3.83 11.49 -4.86
CA VAL A 43 -5.09 10.88 -4.39
C VAL A 43 -5.49 11.36 -2.99
N ALA A 44 -4.55 11.70 -2.12
CA ALA A 44 -4.81 12.18 -0.76
C ALA A 44 -5.15 13.67 -0.73
N ARG A 45 -6.29 14.02 -1.32
CA ARG A 45 -6.73 15.42 -1.44
C ARG A 45 -7.86 15.72 -0.46
N VAL A 46 -7.62 16.76 0.38
CA VAL A 46 -8.61 17.27 1.33
C VAL A 46 -9.86 17.80 0.60
N GLY A 47 -11.04 17.58 1.17
CA GLY A 47 -12.32 17.96 0.57
C GLY A 47 -12.80 17.02 -0.54
N ARG A 48 -11.91 16.17 -1.10
CA ARG A 48 -12.24 15.22 -2.17
C ARG A 48 -12.15 13.77 -1.73
N ALA A 49 -10.98 13.32 -1.27
CA ALA A 49 -10.74 11.94 -0.83
C ALA A 49 -10.84 11.77 0.70
N PHE A 50 -10.70 12.84 1.44
CA PHE A 50 -10.91 12.88 2.89
C PHE A 50 -11.31 14.28 3.36
N GLU A 51 -11.90 14.35 4.57
CA GLU A 51 -12.13 15.58 5.30
C GLU A 51 -11.16 15.72 6.47
N SER A 52 -10.80 16.96 6.80
CA SER A 52 -10.04 17.29 8.01
C SER A 52 -10.99 17.87 9.05
N THR A 53 -11.11 17.20 10.21
CA THR A 53 -11.98 17.61 11.30
C THR A 53 -11.16 17.89 12.57
N PRO A 54 -11.71 18.55 13.58
CA PRO A 54 -11.03 18.72 14.86
C PRO A 54 -10.62 17.41 15.53
N ASP A 55 -11.38 16.33 15.29
CA ASP A 55 -11.16 14.99 15.86
C ASP A 55 -10.26 14.11 14.99
N GLY A 56 -9.78 14.61 13.84
CA GLY A 56 -8.91 13.86 12.93
C GLY A 56 -9.36 13.90 11.47
N LYS A 57 -8.87 12.94 10.69
CA LYS A 57 -9.19 12.81 9.28
C LYS A 57 -10.25 11.74 9.05
N ILE A 58 -11.23 12.05 8.21
CA ILE A 58 -12.32 11.15 7.85
C ILE A 58 -12.21 10.85 6.35
N GLY A 59 -11.94 9.59 6.01
CA GLY A 59 -11.85 9.14 4.61
C GLY A 59 -13.21 9.15 3.92
N LYS A 60 -13.23 9.45 2.64
CA LYS A 60 -14.42 9.50 1.77
C LYS A 60 -14.42 8.39 0.73
N ILE A 61 -13.31 7.68 0.58
CA ILE A 61 -13.20 6.50 -0.28
C ILE A 61 -13.83 5.32 0.46
N ALA A 62 -14.70 4.56 -0.20
CA ALA A 62 -15.28 3.36 0.37
C ALA A 62 -14.19 2.33 0.69
N ASP A 63 -14.30 1.66 1.84
CA ASP A 63 -13.34 0.62 2.25
C ASP A 63 -13.33 -0.55 1.25
N ARG A 64 -12.16 -1.07 1.01
CA ARG A 64 -11.89 -2.18 0.11
C ARG A 64 -10.63 -2.93 0.48
N PRO A 65 -10.49 -4.21 0.10
CA PRO A 65 -9.25 -4.92 0.28
C PRO A 65 -8.09 -4.24 -0.45
N ALA A 66 -7.00 -4.02 0.25
CA ALA A 66 -5.75 -3.52 -0.30
C ALA A 66 -4.61 -4.51 0.02
N ILE A 67 -3.98 -5.05 -1.01
CA ILE A 67 -2.77 -5.86 -0.88
C ILE A 67 -1.58 -5.05 -1.37
N ILE A 68 -0.56 -4.96 -0.53
CA ILE A 68 0.67 -4.24 -0.84
C ILE A 68 1.81 -5.25 -0.92
N ALA A 69 2.26 -5.51 -2.15
CA ALA A 69 3.42 -6.35 -2.42
C ALA A 69 4.69 -5.49 -2.31
N VAL A 70 5.57 -5.85 -1.38
CA VAL A 70 6.79 -5.07 -1.08
C VAL A 70 8.02 -5.90 -1.37
N SER A 71 8.97 -5.35 -2.13
CA SER A 71 10.30 -5.93 -2.29
C SER A 71 11.35 -5.12 -1.50
N SER A 72 12.28 -5.82 -0.86
CA SER A 72 13.38 -5.18 -0.12
C SER A 72 14.68 -5.97 -0.27
N GLY A 73 15.76 -5.24 -0.50
CA GLY A 73 17.11 -5.80 -0.43
C GLY A 73 17.58 -6.10 0.99
N SER A 74 16.85 -5.68 2.02
CA SER A 74 17.15 -5.96 3.43
C SER A 74 15.92 -6.49 4.16
N VAL A 75 16.12 -7.17 5.28
CA VAL A 75 15.03 -7.58 6.17
C VAL A 75 14.59 -6.35 6.98
N PHE A 76 13.33 -5.96 6.82
CA PHE A 76 12.74 -4.80 7.49
C PHE A 76 11.48 -5.15 8.31
N LEU A 77 10.94 -6.35 8.11
CA LEU A 77 9.80 -6.88 8.87
C LEU A 77 10.19 -8.13 9.66
N GLY A 78 9.54 -8.32 10.81
CA GLY A 78 9.75 -9.46 11.69
C GLY A 78 10.88 -9.26 12.70
N GLU A 79 11.14 -10.29 13.51
CA GLU A 79 12.12 -10.24 14.59
C GLU A 79 13.56 -10.08 14.10
N ASP A 80 13.84 -10.53 12.88
CA ASP A 80 15.16 -10.43 12.25
C ASP A 80 15.38 -9.11 11.50
N ALA A 81 14.53 -8.11 11.69
CA ALA A 81 14.65 -6.82 11.00
C ALA A 81 16.00 -6.15 11.29
N ARG A 82 16.67 -5.71 10.21
CA ARG A 82 17.99 -5.08 10.26
C ARG A 82 17.96 -3.61 9.83
N GLN A 83 16.80 -3.11 9.49
CA GLN A 83 16.57 -1.71 9.17
C GLN A 83 15.19 -1.29 9.69
N PRO A 84 14.96 0.01 9.95
CA PRO A 84 13.67 0.49 10.37
C PRO A 84 12.64 0.34 9.25
N ASP A 85 11.39 0.11 9.64
CA ASP A 85 10.23 0.12 8.75
C ASP A 85 9.52 1.47 8.86
N PHE A 86 9.67 2.31 7.85
CA PHE A 86 8.89 3.52 7.65
C PHE A 86 7.92 3.40 6.47
N LEU A 87 7.84 2.20 5.84
CA LEU A 87 6.97 1.97 4.71
C LEU A 87 5.59 1.50 5.14
N THR A 88 5.52 0.41 5.93
CA THR A 88 4.22 -0.17 6.28
C THR A 88 3.38 0.75 7.16
N PRO A 89 3.91 1.41 8.21
CA PRO A 89 3.13 2.35 9.00
C PRO A 89 2.71 3.58 8.20
N TYR A 90 3.56 4.06 7.28
CA TYR A 90 3.23 5.20 6.43
C TYR A 90 2.08 4.85 5.47
N LEU A 91 2.16 3.72 4.74
CA LEU A 91 1.11 3.30 3.82
C LEU A 91 -0.19 3.00 4.56
N THR A 92 -0.12 2.36 5.73
CA THR A 92 -1.30 2.15 6.58
C THR A 92 -1.94 3.47 6.97
N ALA A 93 -1.17 4.44 7.45
CA ALA A 93 -1.69 5.74 7.87
C ALA A 93 -2.36 6.51 6.72
N ILE A 94 -1.74 6.54 5.54
CA ILE A 94 -2.28 7.30 4.42
C ILE A 94 -3.52 6.62 3.82
N LEU A 95 -3.54 5.29 3.69
CA LEU A 95 -4.70 4.56 3.20
C LEU A 95 -5.87 4.64 4.18
N ASN A 96 -5.62 4.54 5.49
CA ASN A 96 -6.65 4.78 6.52
C ASN A 96 -7.21 6.21 6.45
N CYS A 97 -6.35 7.20 6.18
CA CYS A 97 -6.79 8.58 5.96
C CYS A 97 -7.76 8.70 4.79
N LEU A 98 -7.61 7.87 3.75
CA LEU A 98 -8.52 7.82 2.61
C LEU A 98 -9.83 7.05 2.90
N GLY A 99 -9.86 6.19 3.91
CA GLY A 99 -10.99 5.33 4.26
C GLY A 99 -10.77 3.84 3.96
N ILE A 100 -9.56 3.44 3.58
CA ILE A 100 -9.20 2.05 3.27
C ILE A 100 -8.51 1.44 4.50
N PHE A 101 -9.15 0.44 5.12
CA PHE A 101 -8.71 -0.16 6.39
C PHE A 101 -8.32 -1.64 6.25
N ASP A 102 -8.86 -2.36 5.27
CA ASP A 102 -8.56 -3.78 5.02
C ASP A 102 -7.24 -3.91 4.24
N ILE A 103 -6.12 -3.73 4.94
CA ILE A 103 -4.77 -3.64 4.35
C ILE A 103 -3.95 -4.87 4.73
N SER A 104 -3.31 -5.49 3.74
CA SER A 104 -2.39 -6.61 3.91
C SER A 104 -1.06 -6.34 3.21
N PHE A 105 0.05 -6.72 3.83
CA PHE A 105 1.39 -6.61 3.26
C PHE A 105 1.96 -7.99 2.95
N ILE A 106 2.50 -8.16 1.75
CA ILE A 106 3.25 -9.34 1.32
C ILE A 106 4.65 -8.90 0.93
N ALA A 107 5.66 -9.31 1.70
CA ALA A 107 7.03 -8.84 1.52
C ALA A 107 7.96 -9.92 0.97
N VAL A 108 8.74 -9.57 -0.05
CA VAL A 108 9.92 -10.31 -0.51
C VAL A 108 11.16 -9.63 0.03
N GLN A 109 11.83 -10.27 0.98
CA GLN A 109 13.00 -9.71 1.70
C GLN A 109 14.22 -10.58 1.40
N ALA A 110 15.22 -10.04 0.66
CA ALA A 110 16.26 -10.84 0.01
C ALA A 110 17.59 -10.98 0.77
N VAL A 111 17.92 -10.07 1.69
CA VAL A 111 19.25 -10.09 2.33
C VAL A 111 19.39 -11.24 3.32
N GLY A 112 20.48 -12.00 3.16
CA GLY A 112 20.80 -13.17 4.00
C GLY A 112 19.98 -14.42 3.65
N ARG A 113 19.19 -14.37 2.59
CA ARG A 113 18.43 -15.49 2.05
C ARG A 113 18.82 -15.70 0.58
N THR A 114 18.81 -16.95 0.13
CA THR A 114 18.89 -17.17 -1.31
C THR A 114 17.64 -16.60 -1.99
N PRO A 115 17.75 -16.11 -3.24
CA PRO A 115 16.59 -15.62 -3.99
C PRO A 115 15.44 -16.63 -4.03
N GLU A 116 15.76 -17.93 -4.17
CA GLU A 116 14.80 -19.03 -4.20
C GLU A 116 13.97 -19.11 -2.91
N ARG A 117 14.63 -18.92 -1.75
CA ARG A 117 13.96 -18.96 -0.45
C ARG A 117 13.07 -17.73 -0.24
N ALA A 118 13.54 -16.54 -0.63
CA ALA A 118 12.72 -15.33 -0.56
C ALA A 118 11.46 -15.43 -1.42
N TRP A 119 11.58 -16.01 -2.62
CA TRP A 119 10.44 -16.28 -3.50
C TRP A 119 9.51 -17.38 -2.97
N ALA A 120 10.05 -18.42 -2.34
CA ALA A 120 9.26 -19.48 -1.73
C ALA A 120 8.41 -18.93 -0.58
N ASP A 121 9.00 -18.12 0.30
CA ASP A 121 8.30 -17.47 1.41
C ASP A 121 7.17 -16.55 0.91
N ALA A 122 7.43 -15.75 -0.12
CA ALA A 122 6.42 -14.87 -0.73
C ALA A 122 5.27 -15.67 -1.37
N ARG A 123 5.57 -16.74 -2.11
CA ARG A 123 4.56 -17.63 -2.68
C ARG A 123 3.71 -18.31 -1.60
N ALA A 124 4.33 -18.74 -0.50
CA ALA A 124 3.60 -19.30 0.62
C ALA A 124 2.66 -18.27 1.27
N ALA A 125 3.11 -17.02 1.43
CA ALA A 125 2.29 -15.93 1.94
C ALA A 125 1.10 -15.63 1.02
N ILE A 126 1.31 -15.62 -0.30
CA ILE A 126 0.25 -15.44 -1.30
C ILE A 126 -0.76 -16.59 -1.22
N ALA A 127 -0.28 -17.85 -1.18
CA ALA A 127 -1.14 -19.03 -1.12
C ALA A 127 -1.95 -19.11 0.18
N ALA A 128 -1.40 -18.62 1.29
CA ALA A 128 -2.08 -18.57 2.59
C ALA A 128 -3.01 -17.35 2.74
N HIS A 129 -2.94 -16.38 1.83
CA HIS A 129 -3.72 -15.15 1.96
C HIS A 129 -5.20 -15.42 1.64
N PRO A 130 -6.15 -15.12 2.57
CA PRO A 130 -7.56 -15.51 2.43
C PRO A 130 -8.23 -15.00 1.14
N ARG A 131 -7.81 -13.84 0.65
CA ARG A 131 -8.37 -13.22 -0.55
C ARG A 131 -7.70 -13.63 -1.86
N LEU A 132 -6.57 -14.35 -1.80
CA LEU A 132 -5.81 -14.78 -2.98
C LEU A 132 -5.85 -16.31 -3.16
N SER A 133 -6.19 -17.04 -2.13
CA SER A 133 -6.15 -18.50 -2.11
C SER A 133 -7.33 -19.19 -2.80
N GLY A 134 -8.13 -18.48 -3.59
CA GLY A 134 -9.21 -19.07 -4.40
C GLY A 134 -10.29 -19.81 -3.59
N GLY A 135 -10.42 -19.52 -2.31
CA GLY A 135 -11.52 -20.01 -1.49
C GLY A 135 -12.82 -19.43 -2.04
N THR A 136 -13.62 -20.27 -2.67
CA THR A 136 -15.02 -19.97 -3.03
C THR A 136 -15.74 -19.52 -1.75
N PRO A 137 -16.60 -18.52 -1.83
CA PRO A 137 -17.38 -18.03 -0.69
C PRO A 137 -18.29 -19.12 -0.13
#